data_9f95a8e0137ce414ec49ec2e1e13103a
#
_entry.id   9f95a8e0137ce414ec49ec2e1e13103a
#
_cell.length_a   1.000
_cell.length_b   1.000
_cell.length_c   1.000
_cell.angle_alpha   90.00
_cell.angle_beta   90.00
_cell.angle_gamma   90.00
#
_symmetry.space_group_name_H-M   'P 1'
#
loop_
_entity.id
_entity.type
_entity.pdbx_description
1 polymer ?
#
loop_
_entity_poly.entity_id
_entity_poly.type
_entity_poly.pdbx_seq_one_letter_code
_entity_poly.pdbx_strand_id
1 'polypeptide(L)'
;MKMKPTLAIISLVSLLACAPVALAQTKEPPVPVRTVNPEYPSELRRDGISGVVTVKCTIDVQGNVTEPEVEKSTNPAFDQPAITALKKWKFKPAKQDGAPVAIKVSIPIKFVFES
;
A
#
# COMPACT_ATOMS: atom_id res chain seq x y z
N MET A 1 25.24 -21.68 -66.81
CA MET A 1 25.13 -21.45 -66.21
C MET A 1 24.88 -21.00 -65.26
N LYS A 2 24.65 -20.72 -64.80
CA LYS A 2 24.54 -20.40 -63.91
C LYS A 2 23.98 -19.92 -62.99
N MET A 3 23.70 -19.73 -62.43
CA MET A 3 23.29 -19.39 -61.50
C MET A 3 23.16 -18.77 -60.69
N LYS A 4 22.77 -18.38 -60.18
CA LYS A 4 22.68 -17.77 -59.30
C LYS A 4 22.25 -17.52 -58.21
N PRO A 5 22.12 -17.28 -57.77
CA PRO A 5 21.87 -17.12 -56.68
C PRO A 5 21.29 -16.47 -55.99
N THR A 6 20.92 -16.17 -55.54
CA THR A 6 20.49 -15.62 -54.84
C THR A 6 20.22 -15.24 -53.83
N LEU A 7 20.05 -15.01 -53.38
CA LEU A 7 19.90 -14.60 -52.43
C LEU A 7 19.34 -14.27 -51.52
N ALA A 8 19.11 -14.18 -51.11
CA ALA A 8 18.72 -13.97 -50.20
C ALA A 8 18.37 -13.36 -49.38
N ILE A 9 18.17 -13.10 -48.99
CA ILE A 9 17.94 -12.52 -48.16
C ILE A 9 17.48 -12.19 -47.16
N ILE A 10 17.32 -12.17 -46.67
CA ILE A 10 17.03 -11.92 -45.71
C ILE A 10 16.61 -11.33 -44.92
N SER A 11 16.33 -11.02 -44.60
CA SER A 11 16.08 -10.50 -43.79
C SER A 11 15.79 -10.21 -42.83
N LEU A 12 15.62 -10.12 -42.42
CA LEU A 12 15.43 -9.90 -41.47
C LEU A 12 14.98 -9.40 -40.63
N VAL A 13 14.70 -9.21 -40.32
CA VAL A 13 14.43 -8.76 -39.57
C VAL A 13 14.13 -8.34 -38.64
N SER A 14 13.99 -8.15 -38.24
CA SER A 14 13.89 -7.73 -37.41
C SER A 14 13.37 -7.45 -36.55
N LEU A 15 12.97 -7.41 -36.24
CA LEU A 15 12.54 -7.18 -35.41
C LEU A 15 12.34 -6.78 -34.46
N LEU A 16 12.25 -6.49 -34.10
CA LEU A 16 12.19 -6.13 -33.29
C LEU A 16 11.72 -5.85 -32.40
N ALA A 17 11.52 -5.83 -32.01
CA ALA A 17 11.32 -5.71 -31.18
C ALA A 17 10.84 -5.15 -30.50
N CYS A 18 10.48 -4.85 -30.20
CA CYS A 18 9.97 -4.18 -29.59
C CYS A 18 9.51 -4.43 -28.49
N ALA A 19 9.92 -4.43 -27.88
CA ALA A 19 9.66 -4.78 -26.81
C ALA A 19 9.03 -4.00 -26.01
N PRO A 20 8.46 -4.08 -25.56
CA PRO A 20 7.74 -3.52 -24.86
C PRO A 20 8.03 -3.11 -23.73
N VAL A 21 8.49 -2.89 -23.56
CA VAL A 21 8.74 -2.47 -22.74
C VAL A 21 8.21 -2.24 -21.74
N ALA A 22 8.09 -2.41 -21.41
CA ALA A 22 7.82 -2.17 -20.46
C ALA A 22 7.10 -1.86 -19.85
N LEU A 23 6.83 -1.91 -19.86
CA LEU A 23 6.05 -1.65 -19.34
C LEU A 23 5.90 -1.87 -18.21
N ALA A 24 6.61 -1.85 -17.77
CA ALA A 24 6.58 -2.06 -16.47
C ALA A 24 5.56 -1.23 -15.87
N GLN A 25 4.72 -1.76 -15.24
CA GLN A 25 3.79 -1.02 -14.45
C GLN A 25 4.50 -0.58 -13.22
N THR A 26 4.54 0.69 -12.98
CA THR A 26 5.07 1.18 -11.74
C THR A 26 3.93 1.26 -10.75
N LYS A 27 4.12 0.62 -9.61
CA LYS A 27 3.18 0.69 -8.52
C LYS A 27 3.88 1.29 -7.34
N GLU A 28 3.32 2.35 -6.82
CA GLU A 28 3.88 3.00 -5.64
C GLU A 28 2.90 2.82 -4.50
N PRO A 29 3.35 2.30 -3.36
CA PRO A 29 2.48 2.12 -2.22
C PRO A 29 2.11 3.47 -1.60
N PRO A 30 1.02 3.53 -0.84
CA PRO A 30 0.71 4.73 -0.10
C PRO A 30 1.75 4.94 1.00
N VAL A 31 2.04 6.19 1.29
CA VAL A 31 3.03 6.54 2.31
C VAL A 31 2.38 7.47 3.32
N PRO A 32 2.45 7.15 4.61
CA PRO A 32 1.89 8.05 5.61
C PRO A 32 2.66 9.37 5.65
N VAL A 33 1.94 10.48 5.54
CA VAL A 33 2.54 11.80 5.63
C VAL A 33 2.14 12.50 6.92
N ARG A 34 1.11 11.99 7.58
CA ARG A 34 0.67 12.49 8.86
C ARG A 34 0.11 11.32 9.65
N THR A 35 0.65 11.11 10.83
CA THR A 35 0.17 10.06 11.72
C THR A 35 -0.27 10.69 13.03
N VAL A 36 -1.23 10.04 13.68
CA VAL A 36 -1.76 10.48 14.97
C VAL A 36 -1.67 9.29 15.90
N ASN A 37 -1.11 9.50 17.06
CA ASN A 37 -1.03 8.42 18.05
C ASN A 37 -2.42 8.14 18.59
N PRO A 38 -2.75 6.87 18.82
CA PRO A 38 -4.04 6.53 19.40
C PRO A 38 -4.07 6.91 20.88
N GLU A 39 -5.27 7.18 21.35
CA GLU A 39 -5.46 7.43 22.76
C GLU A 39 -5.41 6.10 23.50
N TYR A 40 -4.51 5.99 24.45
CA TYR A 40 -4.33 4.77 25.23
C TYR A 40 -5.40 4.71 26.29
N PRO A 41 -6.25 3.69 26.33
CA PRO A 41 -7.27 3.58 27.37
C PRO A 41 -6.60 3.57 28.75
N SER A 42 -7.11 4.41 29.63
CA SER A 42 -6.46 4.62 30.93
C SER A 42 -6.36 3.35 31.77
N GLU A 43 -7.38 2.51 31.67
CA GLU A 43 -7.38 1.26 32.43
C GLU A 43 -6.27 0.32 31.96
N LEU A 44 -6.09 0.23 30.65
CA LEU A 44 -5.06 -0.63 30.10
C LEU A 44 -3.66 -0.08 30.34
N ARG A 45 -3.55 1.25 30.32
CA ARG A 45 -2.27 1.86 30.65
C ARG A 45 -1.92 1.61 32.11
N ARG A 46 -2.90 1.76 33.01
CA ARG A 46 -2.67 1.53 34.42
C ARG A 46 -2.24 0.11 34.69
N ASP A 47 -2.79 -0.84 33.96
CA ASP A 47 -2.48 -2.25 34.13
C ASP A 47 -1.27 -2.70 33.31
N GLY A 48 -0.63 -1.78 32.60
CA GLY A 48 0.58 -2.09 31.82
C GLY A 48 0.33 -3.01 30.64
N ILE A 49 -0.87 -2.95 30.05
CA ILE A 49 -1.24 -3.85 28.96
C ILE A 49 -0.95 -3.19 27.63
N SER A 50 -0.06 -3.82 26.86
CA SER A 50 0.25 -3.42 25.50
C SER A 50 -0.55 -4.25 24.51
N GLY A 51 -0.63 -3.77 23.28
CA GLY A 51 -1.34 -4.54 22.28
C GLY A 51 -1.18 -3.94 20.90
N VAL A 52 -1.80 -4.59 19.93
CA VAL A 52 -1.80 -4.12 18.56
C VAL A 52 -3.16 -4.40 17.95
N VAL A 53 -3.62 -3.45 17.15
CA VAL A 53 -4.85 -3.59 16.37
C VAL A 53 -4.49 -3.43 14.91
N THR A 54 -4.77 -4.44 14.12
CA THR A 54 -4.57 -4.36 12.68
C THR A 54 -5.87 -3.93 12.05
N VAL A 55 -5.85 -2.78 11.40
CA VAL A 55 -7.04 -2.20 10.80
C VAL A 55 -6.92 -2.28 9.29
N LYS A 56 -7.93 -2.88 8.69
CA LYS A 56 -8.05 -2.94 7.24
C LYS A 56 -8.84 -1.73 6.79
N CYS A 57 -8.33 -1.01 5.82
CA CYS A 57 -9.00 0.20 5.36
C CYS A 57 -8.64 0.47 3.91
N THR A 58 -9.31 1.45 3.34
CA THR A 58 -9.02 1.90 1.99
C THR A 58 -8.37 3.28 2.07
N ILE A 59 -7.26 3.45 1.37
CA ILE A 59 -6.64 4.75 1.20
C ILE A 59 -7.14 5.27 -0.16
N ASP A 60 -7.90 6.34 -0.14
CA ASP A 60 -8.49 6.85 -1.37
C ASP A 60 -7.48 7.65 -2.20
N VAL A 61 -7.94 8.14 -3.36
CA VAL A 61 -7.04 8.86 -4.27
C VAL A 61 -6.54 10.18 -3.70
N GLN A 62 -7.16 10.66 -2.64
CA GLN A 62 -6.72 11.87 -1.96
C GLN A 62 -5.86 11.58 -0.74
N GLY A 63 -5.63 10.29 -0.45
CA GLY A 63 -4.82 9.91 0.69
C GLY A 63 -5.56 9.83 2.01
N ASN A 64 -6.88 9.84 1.96
CA ASN A 64 -7.69 9.74 3.18
C ASN A 64 -7.96 8.29 3.53
N VAL A 65 -8.05 8.01 4.81
CA VAL A 65 -8.42 6.68 5.30
C VAL A 65 -9.94 6.56 5.29
N THR A 66 -10.44 5.55 4.59
CA THR A 66 -11.87 5.31 4.49
C THR A 66 -12.17 3.86 4.85
N GLU A 67 -13.37 3.62 5.31
CA GLU A 67 -13.89 2.28 5.61
C GLU A 67 -12.97 1.46 6.51
N PRO A 68 -12.55 2.01 7.65
CA PRO A 68 -11.68 1.27 8.56
C PRO A 68 -12.44 0.13 9.24
N GLU A 69 -11.79 -1.03 9.32
CA GLU A 69 -12.39 -2.22 9.88
C GLU A 69 -11.32 -2.99 10.62
N VAL A 70 -11.60 -3.41 11.84
CA VAL A 70 -10.64 -4.18 12.62
C VAL A 70 -10.49 -5.58 12.02
N GLU A 71 -9.29 -5.91 11.63
CA GLU A 71 -8.98 -7.23 11.09
C GLU A 71 -8.51 -8.17 12.18
N LYS A 72 -7.64 -7.68 13.05
CA LYS A 72 -7.13 -8.42 14.19
C LYS A 72 -6.91 -7.46 15.34
N SER A 73 -7.09 -7.95 16.55
CA SER A 73 -6.89 -7.13 17.73
C SER A 73 -6.48 -8.02 18.89
N THR A 74 -5.49 -7.56 19.65
CA THR A 74 -5.07 -8.28 20.85
C THR A 74 -5.98 -8.01 22.02
N ASN A 75 -6.74 -6.91 21.97
CA ASN A 75 -7.66 -6.56 23.04
C ASN A 75 -8.72 -5.62 22.46
N PRO A 76 -10.01 -5.99 22.56
CA PRO A 76 -11.07 -5.15 21.97
C PRO A 76 -11.11 -3.73 22.48
N ALA A 77 -10.58 -3.49 23.68
CA ALA A 77 -10.58 -2.14 24.25
C ALA A 77 -9.69 -1.18 23.46
N PHE A 78 -8.77 -1.69 22.67
CA PHE A 78 -7.91 -0.88 21.80
C PHE A 78 -8.56 -0.55 20.46
N ASP A 79 -9.63 -1.27 20.10
CA ASP A 79 -10.20 -1.17 18.75
C ASP A 79 -10.64 0.23 18.39
N GLN A 80 -11.51 0.82 19.19
CA GLN A 80 -12.06 2.13 18.89
C GLN A 80 -10.99 3.23 18.90
N PRO A 81 -10.09 3.25 19.90
CA PRO A 81 -9.00 4.23 19.86
C PRO A 81 -8.13 4.11 18.63
N ALA A 82 -7.87 2.88 18.15
CA ALA A 82 -7.07 2.67 16.97
C ALA A 82 -7.77 3.23 15.73
N ILE A 83 -9.05 2.95 15.59
CA ILE A 83 -9.82 3.44 14.44
C ILE A 83 -9.91 4.96 14.48
N THR A 84 -10.16 5.53 15.63
CA THR A 84 -10.28 6.98 15.76
C THR A 84 -8.98 7.68 15.37
N ALA A 85 -7.86 7.14 15.80
CA ALA A 85 -6.55 7.70 15.44
C ALA A 85 -6.28 7.56 13.94
N LEU A 86 -6.55 6.38 13.40
CA LEU A 86 -6.27 6.11 12.00
C LEU A 86 -7.08 6.99 11.06
N LYS A 87 -8.30 7.33 11.44
CA LYS A 87 -9.13 8.23 10.62
C LYS A 87 -8.50 9.62 10.46
N LYS A 88 -7.61 9.97 11.36
CA LYS A 88 -6.93 11.26 11.31
C LYS A 88 -5.60 11.21 10.59
N TRP A 89 -5.18 10.02 10.18
CA TRP A 89 -3.96 9.87 9.42
C TRP A 89 -4.16 10.40 8.01
N LYS A 90 -3.08 10.82 7.40
CA LYS A 90 -3.09 11.27 6.02
C LYS A 90 -1.98 10.57 5.28
N PHE A 91 -2.27 10.12 4.08
CA PHE A 91 -1.33 9.40 3.26
C PHE A 91 -1.09 10.14 1.94
N LYS A 92 0.08 9.91 1.40
CA LYS A 92 0.32 10.16 0.00
C LYS A 92 -0.34 8.98 -0.71
N PRO A 93 -1.27 9.19 -1.64
CA PRO A 93 -2.01 8.06 -2.20
C PRO A 93 -1.12 7.11 -2.96
N ALA A 94 -1.55 5.85 -3.04
CA ALA A 94 -0.89 4.87 -3.90
C ALA A 94 -1.00 5.34 -5.33
N LYS A 95 -0.03 4.98 -6.14
CA LYS A 95 -0.02 5.33 -7.55
C LYS A 95 0.18 4.09 -8.40
N GLN A 96 -0.45 4.09 -9.54
CA GLN A 96 -0.22 3.08 -10.55
C GLN A 96 0.04 3.80 -11.86
N ASP A 97 1.23 3.60 -12.42
CA ASP A 97 1.65 4.27 -13.66
C ASP A 97 1.51 5.79 -13.56
N GLY A 98 1.85 6.33 -12.40
CA GLY A 98 1.86 7.76 -12.16
C GLY A 98 0.54 8.36 -11.74
N ALA A 99 -0.54 7.59 -11.76
CA ALA A 99 -1.86 8.08 -11.41
C ALA A 99 -2.27 7.61 -10.03
N PRO A 100 -2.85 8.47 -9.20
CA PRO A 100 -3.29 8.04 -7.88
C PRO A 100 -4.45 7.05 -7.99
N VAL A 101 -4.41 6.02 -7.16
CA VAL A 101 -5.45 5.00 -7.13
C VAL A 101 -5.83 4.71 -5.68
N ALA A 102 -7.07 4.28 -5.49
CA ALA A 102 -7.49 3.82 -4.17
C ALA A 102 -6.96 2.41 -3.96
N ILE A 103 -6.57 2.10 -2.74
CA ILE A 103 -6.01 0.80 -2.42
C ILE A 103 -6.44 0.37 -1.03
N LYS A 104 -6.67 -0.93 -0.88
CA LYS A 104 -6.95 -1.52 0.43
C LYS A 104 -5.64 -1.93 1.08
N VAL A 105 -5.50 -1.59 2.34
CA VAL A 105 -4.29 -1.89 3.11
C VAL A 105 -4.67 -2.35 4.50
N SER A 106 -3.74 -3.03 5.16
CA SER A 106 -3.87 -3.40 6.56
C SER A 106 -2.80 -2.65 7.33
N ILE A 107 -3.19 -1.89 8.33
CA ILE A 107 -2.28 -1.04 9.07
C ILE A 107 -2.28 -1.47 10.53
N PRO A 108 -1.12 -1.85 11.09
CA PRO A 108 -1.05 -2.18 12.51
C PRO A 108 -0.91 -0.91 13.35
N ILE A 109 -1.79 -0.76 14.32
CA ILE A 109 -1.72 0.34 15.27
C ILE A 109 -1.26 -0.25 16.58
N LYS A 110 -0.11 0.20 17.06
CA LYS A 110 0.50 -0.36 18.25
C LYS A 110 0.24 0.50 19.47
N PHE A 111 -0.05 -0.17 20.57
CA PHE A 111 -0.19 0.45 21.87
C PHE A 111 0.93 -0.12 22.73
N VAL A 112 1.94 0.69 22.97
CA VAL A 112 3.10 0.23 23.73
C VAL A 112 3.11 0.91 25.08
N PHE A 113 3.07 0.10 26.13
CA PHE A 113 3.16 0.64 27.48
C PHE A 113 4.64 0.92 27.79
N GLU A 114 4.87 2.12 28.25
CA GLU A 114 6.19 2.53 28.67
C GLU A 114 6.11 2.99 30.12
N SER A 115 6.91 2.37 30.97
CA SER A 115 6.90 2.72 32.40
C SER A 115 7.70 3.96 32.66
#